data_1e69499eb08bc376af983ac705e87d12
#
_entry.id   1e69499eb08bc376af983ac705e87d12
#
_cell.length_a   1.000
_cell.length_b   1.000
_cell.length_c   1.000
_cell.angle_alpha   90.00
_cell.angle_beta   90.00
_cell.angle_gamma   90.00
#
_symmetry.space_group_name_H-M   'P 1'
#
loop_
_entity.id
_entity.type
_entity.pdbx_description
1 polymer ?
#
loop_
_entity_poly.entity_id
_entity_poly.type
_entity_poly.pdbx_seq_one_letter_code
_entity_poly.pdbx_strand_id
1 'polypeptide(L)'
;MLGAIIGDIVGSRFEWNNNKTKDFDFLTYRCRPTDDSIMSLAIAKAILMSKSNDELGQNAINYMQELGNKYPDAGYGESFAFWLTENNPKPYNSWGNGAAMRVSACGFAATSFDEAKILSKLVTEVTHNHPEGIKGAEATAVAIYMAKSGSSLLEIQDYINKHYYKIDFKLDDIRHEYTFDVSCQGSVPQALEAFFESTSFEDAIRNAISIGGDSDTIAAITGGIAEAYYGIPADIRKHALTFLDETQLNILNEFESKYGMTTNKKTKTGTRTVKFNPEKSTTSSREQAILDAVNNADEADKDSVEWKKTTSNMLYNHLYECCNILRGPINQDEFKTYAIPILFLKRISDTYDEETQLAIEEYGDDVADFDEDEIHKFVIPDGCHWNDIRNTNENIGAAIVNSMMSIERANPDTLQGLFSSFDDANWTDKTKLSDERLRDLVEHMSKLKVGNNNYSADVMGDAYEYLLKKFADLS
;
A
#
# COMPACT_ATOMS: atom_id res chain seq x y z
N MET A 1 3.12 -3.07 -14.88
CA MET A 1 3.41 -4.28 -15.69
C MET A 1 4.89 -4.67 -15.67
N LEU A 2 5.84 -3.72 -15.74
CA LEU A 2 7.28 -4.03 -15.64
C LEU A 2 7.65 -4.69 -14.31
N GLY A 3 6.97 -4.38 -13.21
CA GLY A 3 7.22 -5.01 -11.91
C GLY A 3 6.98 -6.52 -11.92
N ALA A 4 5.99 -7.00 -12.67
CA ALA A 4 5.78 -8.44 -12.85
C ALA A 4 6.96 -9.07 -13.61
N ILE A 5 7.41 -8.41 -14.69
CA ILE A 5 8.59 -8.86 -15.46
C ILE A 5 9.86 -8.85 -14.58
N ILE A 6 10.03 -7.85 -13.71
CA ILE A 6 11.17 -7.81 -12.78
C ILE A 6 11.08 -8.96 -11.76
N GLY A 7 9.90 -9.23 -11.23
CA GLY A 7 9.68 -10.35 -10.31
C GLY A 7 10.08 -11.68 -10.93
N ASP A 8 9.60 -11.95 -12.14
CA ASP A 8 9.97 -13.11 -12.96
C ASP A 8 11.50 -13.18 -13.16
N ILE A 9 12.10 -12.14 -13.71
CA ILE A 9 13.55 -12.10 -13.99
C ILE A 9 14.37 -12.41 -12.74
N VAL A 10 14.05 -11.80 -11.59
CA VAL A 10 14.78 -12.03 -10.34
C VAL A 10 14.53 -13.44 -9.81
N GLY A 11 13.28 -13.93 -9.91
CA GLY A 11 12.84 -15.24 -9.45
C GLY A 11 13.35 -16.40 -10.28
N SER A 12 13.57 -16.22 -11.60
CA SER A 12 13.89 -17.25 -12.59
C SER A 12 15.05 -18.20 -12.21
N ARG A 13 16.03 -17.72 -11.46
CA ARG A 13 17.16 -18.53 -11.01
C ARG A 13 16.88 -19.33 -9.75
N PHE A 14 15.75 -19.07 -9.09
CA PHE A 14 15.35 -19.70 -7.85
C PHE A 14 14.21 -20.69 -8.00
N GLU A 15 13.56 -20.75 -9.15
CA GLU A 15 12.47 -21.67 -9.46
C GLU A 15 12.84 -23.14 -9.11
N TRP A 16 13.97 -23.60 -9.64
CA TRP A 16 14.47 -24.98 -9.40
C TRP A 16 15.57 -25.06 -8.33
N ASN A 17 16.03 -23.91 -7.84
CA ASN A 17 17.03 -23.82 -6.79
C ASN A 17 16.53 -22.88 -5.69
N ASN A 18 15.48 -23.32 -5.00
CA ASN A 18 14.76 -22.51 -4.03
C ASN A 18 15.63 -21.82 -3.00
N ASN A 19 15.32 -20.57 -2.74
CA ASN A 19 15.94 -19.76 -1.71
C ASN A 19 14.97 -19.58 -0.53
N LYS A 20 15.49 -19.64 0.71
CA LYS A 20 14.70 -19.52 1.94
C LYS A 20 15.12 -18.32 2.79
N THR A 21 15.73 -17.32 2.15
CA THR A 21 16.19 -16.09 2.81
C THR A 21 15.95 -14.87 1.91
N LYS A 22 15.85 -13.69 2.49
CA LYS A 22 15.80 -12.41 1.79
C LYS A 22 17.19 -11.89 1.36
N ASP A 23 18.26 -12.52 1.87
CA ASP A 23 19.65 -12.14 1.60
C ASP A 23 20.16 -12.83 0.33
N PHE A 24 20.07 -12.13 -0.80
CA PHE A 24 20.61 -12.55 -2.09
C PHE A 24 20.85 -11.35 -3.00
N ASP A 25 21.76 -11.49 -3.97
CA ASP A 25 21.96 -10.48 -5.01
C ASP A 25 20.70 -10.34 -5.87
N PHE A 26 20.13 -9.13 -6.00
CA PHE A 26 18.80 -8.93 -6.59
C PHE A 26 18.79 -9.27 -8.09
N LEU A 27 19.59 -8.59 -8.90
CA LEU A 27 19.73 -8.86 -10.34
C LEU A 27 21.16 -9.31 -10.66
N THR A 28 21.30 -10.47 -11.28
CA THR A 28 22.60 -11.04 -11.67
C THR A 28 22.55 -11.53 -13.13
N TYR A 29 23.70 -11.82 -13.71
CA TYR A 29 23.80 -12.35 -15.09
C TYR A 29 23.10 -13.71 -15.29
N ARG A 30 22.67 -14.38 -14.21
CA ARG A 30 21.91 -15.66 -14.25
C ARG A 30 20.39 -15.44 -14.34
N CYS A 31 19.94 -14.23 -14.12
CA CYS A 31 18.54 -13.87 -14.25
C CYS A 31 18.16 -13.80 -15.73
N ARG A 32 16.91 -14.18 -16.04
CA ARG A 32 16.38 -14.13 -17.40
C ARG A 32 14.86 -13.99 -17.36
N PRO A 33 14.21 -13.42 -18.38
CA PRO A 33 12.78 -13.52 -18.52
C PRO A 33 12.37 -14.98 -18.81
N THR A 34 11.25 -15.43 -18.22
CA THR A 34 10.63 -16.74 -18.43
C THR A 34 9.28 -16.59 -19.11
N ASP A 35 8.47 -17.64 -19.10
CA ASP A 35 7.11 -17.62 -19.65
C ASP A 35 6.21 -16.61 -18.92
N ASP A 36 6.44 -16.29 -17.65
CA ASP A 36 5.76 -15.22 -16.92
C ASP A 36 5.87 -13.86 -17.65
N SER A 37 7.10 -13.47 -17.98
CA SER A 37 7.36 -12.23 -18.73
C SER A 37 6.79 -12.27 -20.15
N ILE A 38 7.01 -13.38 -20.85
CA ILE A 38 6.57 -13.54 -22.25
C ILE A 38 5.04 -13.49 -22.35
N MET A 39 4.35 -14.18 -21.45
CA MET A 39 2.89 -14.18 -21.43
C MET A 39 2.30 -12.87 -20.91
N SER A 40 2.94 -12.21 -19.95
CA SER A 40 2.57 -10.84 -19.54
C SER A 40 2.64 -9.84 -20.70
N LEU A 41 3.69 -9.92 -21.52
CA LEU A 41 3.85 -9.09 -22.72
C LEU A 41 2.83 -9.47 -23.81
N ALA A 42 2.48 -10.75 -23.95
CA ALA A 42 1.45 -11.21 -24.89
C ALA A 42 0.07 -10.64 -24.54
N ILE A 43 -0.28 -10.64 -23.25
CA ILE A 43 -1.54 -10.04 -22.78
C ILE A 43 -1.52 -8.53 -22.93
N ALA A 44 -0.39 -7.86 -22.65
CA ALA A 44 -0.25 -6.42 -22.89
C ALA A 44 -0.50 -6.08 -24.36
N LYS A 45 0.10 -6.84 -25.28
CA LYS A 45 -0.10 -6.67 -26.73
C LYS A 45 -1.54 -6.94 -27.15
N ALA A 46 -2.18 -7.96 -26.59
CA ALA A 46 -3.60 -8.24 -26.83
C ALA A 46 -4.50 -7.05 -26.44
N ILE A 47 -4.26 -6.46 -25.27
CA ILE A 47 -5.00 -5.27 -24.80
C ILE A 47 -4.75 -4.05 -25.71
N LEU A 48 -3.50 -3.83 -26.14
CA LEU A 48 -3.16 -2.73 -27.07
C LEU A 48 -3.88 -2.82 -28.40
N MET A 49 -4.03 -4.04 -28.92
CA MET A 49 -4.57 -4.31 -30.26
C MET A 49 -6.09 -4.52 -30.28
N SER A 50 -6.72 -4.70 -29.11
CA SER A 50 -8.17 -4.86 -29.01
C SER A 50 -8.89 -3.53 -29.04
N LYS A 51 -9.93 -3.42 -29.86
CA LYS A 51 -10.81 -2.23 -29.93
C LYS A 51 -12.01 -2.36 -28.99
N SER A 52 -12.35 -3.57 -28.60
CA SER A 52 -13.42 -3.87 -27.66
C SER A 52 -13.11 -5.13 -26.86
N ASN A 53 -13.85 -5.36 -25.80
CA ASN A 53 -13.74 -6.57 -24.97
C ASN A 53 -14.06 -7.85 -25.78
N ASP A 54 -14.89 -7.78 -26.82
CA ASP A 54 -15.24 -8.92 -27.65
C ASP A 54 -14.06 -9.46 -28.47
N GLU A 55 -13.09 -8.60 -28.78
CA GLU A 55 -11.87 -8.98 -29.51
C GLU A 55 -10.77 -9.52 -28.59
N LEU A 56 -10.83 -9.19 -27.27
CA LEU A 56 -9.71 -9.39 -26.36
C LEU A 56 -9.34 -10.87 -26.17
N GLY A 57 -10.33 -11.75 -26.02
CA GLY A 57 -10.08 -13.19 -25.87
C GLY A 57 -9.36 -13.79 -27.08
N GLN A 58 -9.81 -13.43 -28.30
CA GLN A 58 -9.16 -13.92 -29.53
C GLN A 58 -7.76 -13.30 -29.71
N ASN A 59 -7.59 -12.02 -29.40
CA ASN A 59 -6.28 -11.38 -29.44
C ASN A 59 -5.32 -11.96 -28.40
N ALA A 60 -5.81 -12.33 -27.21
CA ALA A 60 -5.01 -13.03 -26.21
C ALA A 60 -4.49 -14.38 -26.74
N ILE A 61 -5.36 -15.18 -27.41
CA ILE A 61 -4.94 -16.42 -28.08
C ILE A 61 -3.85 -16.13 -29.11
N ASN A 62 -4.10 -15.20 -30.02
CA ASN A 62 -3.18 -14.90 -31.12
C ASN A 62 -1.80 -14.47 -30.63
N TYR A 63 -1.75 -13.56 -29.67
CA TYR A 63 -0.46 -13.03 -29.19
C TYR A 63 0.25 -13.94 -28.20
N MET A 64 -0.45 -14.76 -27.43
CA MET A 64 0.19 -15.82 -26.65
C MET A 64 0.83 -16.87 -27.57
N GLN A 65 0.15 -17.27 -28.64
CA GLN A 65 0.75 -18.17 -29.63
C GLN A 65 1.91 -17.52 -30.39
N GLU A 66 1.76 -16.26 -30.81
CA GLU A 66 2.84 -15.52 -31.52
C GLU A 66 4.11 -15.44 -30.70
N LEU A 67 4.00 -14.94 -29.45
CA LEU A 67 5.16 -14.77 -28.58
C LEU A 67 5.65 -16.10 -28.01
N GLY A 68 4.72 -17.03 -27.66
CA GLY A 68 5.10 -18.34 -27.19
C GLY A 68 5.92 -19.15 -28.21
N ASN A 69 5.54 -19.12 -29.47
CA ASN A 69 6.31 -19.75 -30.53
C ASN A 69 7.62 -18.99 -30.88
N LYS A 70 7.67 -17.69 -30.62
CA LYS A 70 8.90 -16.91 -30.80
C LYS A 70 9.94 -17.20 -29.71
N TYR A 71 9.48 -17.53 -28.49
CA TYR A 71 10.34 -17.81 -27.33
C TYR A 71 10.06 -19.22 -26.77
N PRO A 72 10.34 -20.29 -27.53
CA PRO A 72 9.92 -21.65 -27.19
C PRO A 72 10.58 -22.23 -25.93
N ASP A 73 11.73 -21.67 -25.53
CA ASP A 73 12.54 -22.14 -24.40
C ASP A 73 12.26 -21.33 -23.10
N ALA A 74 11.10 -20.64 -23.05
CA ALA A 74 10.81 -19.75 -21.91
C ALA A 74 10.41 -20.50 -20.64
N GLY A 75 10.05 -21.79 -20.68
CA GLY A 75 9.71 -22.58 -19.49
C GLY A 75 8.23 -22.96 -19.37
N TYR A 76 7.48 -22.95 -20.45
CA TYR A 76 6.04 -23.26 -20.46
C TYR A 76 5.72 -24.62 -19.86
N GLY A 77 4.67 -24.67 -19.03
CA GLY A 77 4.09 -25.93 -18.61
C GLY A 77 3.60 -26.77 -19.79
N GLU A 78 3.68 -28.12 -19.69
CA GLU A 78 3.45 -29.05 -20.77
C GLU A 78 2.11 -28.85 -21.51
N SER A 79 1.01 -28.73 -20.79
CA SER A 79 -0.32 -28.49 -21.38
C SER A 79 -0.40 -27.18 -22.17
N PHE A 80 0.26 -26.12 -21.67
CA PHE A 80 0.30 -24.82 -22.33
C PHE A 80 1.21 -24.85 -23.56
N ALA A 81 2.34 -25.55 -23.51
CA ALA A 81 3.24 -25.73 -24.64
C ALA A 81 2.51 -26.45 -25.82
N PHE A 82 1.69 -27.47 -25.54
CA PHE A 82 0.82 -28.08 -26.56
C PHE A 82 -0.21 -27.10 -27.11
N TRP A 83 -0.89 -26.34 -26.22
CA TRP A 83 -1.89 -25.34 -26.60
C TRP A 83 -1.31 -24.26 -27.54
N LEU A 84 -0.06 -23.84 -27.32
CA LEU A 84 0.63 -22.85 -28.17
C LEU A 84 0.76 -23.30 -29.65
N THR A 85 0.77 -24.60 -29.93
CA THR A 85 0.97 -25.16 -31.27
C THR A 85 -0.33 -25.59 -31.97
N GLU A 86 -1.46 -25.51 -31.27
CA GLU A 86 -2.75 -25.89 -31.82
C GLU A 86 -3.31 -24.88 -32.83
N ASN A 87 -3.88 -25.34 -33.95
CA ASN A 87 -4.51 -24.46 -34.95
C ASN A 87 -5.83 -23.83 -34.45
N ASN A 88 -6.52 -24.48 -33.52
CA ASN A 88 -7.79 -24.03 -32.95
C ASN A 88 -7.80 -24.34 -31.46
N PRO A 89 -6.95 -23.63 -30.69
CA PRO A 89 -6.74 -23.94 -29.30
C PRO A 89 -8.02 -23.73 -28.49
N LYS A 90 -8.26 -24.61 -27.53
CA LYS A 90 -9.42 -24.57 -26.65
C LYS A 90 -8.98 -24.51 -25.22
N PRO A 91 -9.78 -23.89 -24.32
CA PRO A 91 -9.53 -23.95 -22.90
C PRO A 91 -9.46 -25.44 -22.43
N TYR A 92 -8.55 -25.72 -21.50
CA TYR A 92 -8.32 -27.06 -20.99
C TYR A 92 -8.52 -27.18 -19.47
N ASN A 93 -9.39 -26.30 -18.92
CA ASN A 93 -9.83 -26.32 -17.52
C ASN A 93 -8.68 -26.29 -16.51
N SER A 94 -7.60 -25.58 -16.82
CA SER A 94 -6.49 -25.39 -15.91
C SER A 94 -6.87 -24.51 -14.72
N TRP A 95 -6.31 -24.80 -13.56
CA TRP A 95 -6.29 -23.97 -12.36
C TRP A 95 -4.87 -23.52 -12.00
N GLY A 96 -3.94 -23.68 -12.91
CA GLY A 96 -2.54 -23.31 -12.75
C GLY A 96 -2.33 -21.81 -12.53
N ASN A 97 -1.25 -21.48 -11.83
CA ASN A 97 -0.85 -20.10 -11.53
C ASN A 97 -0.46 -19.27 -12.77
N GLY A 98 -0.20 -19.95 -13.92
CA GLY A 98 -0.10 -19.33 -15.24
C GLY A 98 -1.30 -18.46 -15.63
N ALA A 99 -2.45 -18.62 -14.95
CA ALA A 99 -3.59 -17.71 -15.02
C ALA A 99 -3.26 -16.34 -14.43
N ALA A 100 -2.65 -16.31 -13.24
CA ALA A 100 -2.45 -15.12 -12.43
C ALA A 100 -1.17 -14.36 -12.78
N MET A 101 -0.09 -15.05 -13.16
CA MET A 101 1.20 -14.46 -13.48
C MET A 101 1.16 -13.43 -14.61
N ARG A 102 0.30 -13.66 -15.62
CA ARG A 102 0.26 -12.89 -16.87
C ARG A 102 -0.75 -11.74 -16.91
N VAL A 103 -1.59 -11.56 -15.86
CA VAL A 103 -2.70 -10.58 -15.91
C VAL A 103 -2.35 -9.19 -15.36
N SER A 104 -1.07 -8.94 -15.08
CA SER A 104 -0.65 -7.63 -14.58
C SER A 104 -1.10 -6.49 -15.51
N ALA A 105 -1.00 -6.67 -16.82
CA ALA A 105 -1.46 -5.71 -17.81
C ALA A 105 -2.97 -5.37 -17.68
N CYS A 106 -3.81 -6.34 -17.29
CA CYS A 106 -5.24 -6.12 -17.09
C CYS A 106 -5.51 -5.13 -15.95
N GLY A 107 -4.82 -5.28 -14.81
CA GLY A 107 -4.94 -4.36 -13.67
C GLY A 107 -4.47 -2.94 -14.00
N PHE A 108 -3.37 -2.81 -14.78
CA PHE A 108 -2.87 -1.51 -15.22
C PHE A 108 -3.77 -0.84 -16.27
N ALA A 109 -4.37 -1.59 -17.19
CA ALA A 109 -5.25 -1.05 -18.22
C ALA A 109 -6.64 -0.66 -17.70
N ALA A 110 -7.14 -1.34 -16.67
CA ALA A 110 -8.46 -1.12 -16.11
C ALA A 110 -8.66 0.30 -15.59
N THR A 111 -9.86 0.82 -15.82
CA THR A 111 -10.36 2.11 -15.33
C THR A 111 -11.41 1.97 -14.23
N SER A 112 -11.87 0.74 -13.98
CA SER A 112 -12.79 0.41 -12.89
C SER A 112 -12.52 -0.99 -12.33
N PHE A 113 -13.08 -1.27 -11.17
CA PHE A 113 -13.04 -2.59 -10.53
C PHE A 113 -13.60 -3.69 -11.42
N ASP A 114 -14.77 -3.42 -12.01
CA ASP A 114 -15.44 -4.39 -12.87
C ASP A 114 -14.65 -4.62 -14.17
N GLU A 115 -14.02 -3.58 -14.69
CA GLU A 115 -13.16 -3.72 -15.87
C GLU A 115 -11.92 -4.57 -15.57
N ALA A 116 -11.29 -4.44 -14.40
CA ALA A 116 -10.18 -5.30 -14.01
C ALA A 116 -10.58 -6.79 -13.99
N LYS A 117 -11.77 -7.10 -13.47
CA LYS A 117 -12.34 -8.45 -13.47
C LYS A 117 -12.66 -8.93 -14.87
N ILE A 118 -13.29 -8.11 -15.68
CA ILE A 118 -13.67 -8.47 -17.06
C ILE A 118 -12.43 -8.74 -17.90
N LEU A 119 -11.44 -7.83 -17.90
CA LEU A 119 -10.23 -7.99 -18.68
C LEU A 119 -9.44 -9.22 -18.26
N SER A 120 -9.24 -9.44 -16.96
CA SER A 120 -8.51 -10.61 -16.46
C SER A 120 -9.20 -11.90 -16.80
N LYS A 121 -10.54 -11.97 -16.68
CA LYS A 121 -11.31 -13.15 -17.05
C LYS A 121 -11.18 -13.47 -18.54
N LEU A 122 -11.39 -12.49 -19.42
CA LEU A 122 -11.36 -12.70 -20.89
C LEU A 122 -10.02 -13.24 -21.38
N VAL A 123 -8.90 -12.78 -20.81
CA VAL A 123 -7.57 -13.29 -21.21
C VAL A 123 -7.18 -14.60 -20.54
N THR A 124 -7.88 -14.97 -19.47
CA THR A 124 -7.59 -16.18 -18.68
C THR A 124 -8.40 -17.37 -19.16
N GLU A 125 -9.71 -17.18 -19.40
CA GLU A 125 -10.62 -18.26 -19.73
C GLU A 125 -10.32 -18.96 -21.07
N VAL A 126 -9.46 -18.39 -21.91
CA VAL A 126 -9.00 -19.00 -23.17
C VAL A 126 -8.10 -20.23 -22.96
N THR A 127 -7.62 -20.42 -21.73
CA THR A 127 -6.80 -21.58 -21.31
C THR A 127 -7.25 -22.08 -19.94
N HIS A 128 -7.23 -21.21 -18.92
CA HIS A 128 -7.48 -21.49 -17.52
C HIS A 128 -8.93 -21.14 -17.15
N ASN A 129 -9.89 -21.88 -17.73
CA ASN A 129 -11.32 -21.65 -17.50
C ASN A 129 -11.89 -22.39 -16.28
N HIS A 130 -11.04 -23.01 -15.46
CA HIS A 130 -11.42 -23.51 -14.14
C HIS A 130 -11.70 -22.33 -13.17
N PRO A 131 -12.72 -22.44 -12.28
CA PRO A 131 -13.05 -21.36 -11.34
C PRO A 131 -11.86 -20.84 -10.53
N GLU A 132 -10.96 -21.71 -10.07
CA GLU A 132 -9.77 -21.29 -9.30
C GLU A 132 -8.74 -20.56 -10.18
N GLY A 133 -8.60 -20.92 -11.47
CA GLY A 133 -7.75 -20.19 -12.41
C GLY A 133 -8.26 -18.77 -12.65
N ILE A 134 -9.57 -18.63 -12.90
CA ILE A 134 -10.22 -17.32 -13.06
C ILE A 134 -10.10 -16.49 -11.79
N LYS A 135 -10.36 -17.11 -10.62
CA LYS A 135 -10.28 -16.46 -9.30
C LYS A 135 -8.89 -15.91 -9.00
N GLY A 136 -7.82 -16.68 -9.29
CA GLY A 136 -6.43 -16.24 -9.11
C GLY A 136 -6.07 -15.05 -9.99
N ALA A 137 -6.47 -15.09 -11.27
CA ALA A 137 -6.28 -14.00 -12.21
C ALA A 137 -7.04 -12.73 -11.79
N GLU A 138 -8.32 -12.87 -11.42
CA GLU A 138 -9.11 -11.74 -10.94
C GLU A 138 -8.51 -11.12 -9.66
N ALA A 139 -8.13 -11.95 -8.68
CA ALA A 139 -7.52 -11.47 -7.44
C ALA A 139 -6.27 -10.62 -7.72
N THR A 140 -5.40 -11.09 -8.62
CA THR A 140 -4.18 -10.40 -9.01
C THR A 140 -4.48 -9.07 -9.74
N ALA A 141 -5.34 -9.10 -10.75
CA ALA A 141 -5.67 -7.90 -11.53
C ALA A 141 -6.38 -6.84 -10.69
N VAL A 142 -7.27 -7.27 -9.79
CA VAL A 142 -7.99 -6.37 -8.86
C VAL A 142 -7.03 -5.78 -7.83
N ALA A 143 -6.11 -6.56 -7.25
CA ALA A 143 -5.09 -6.03 -6.34
C ALA A 143 -4.22 -4.96 -7.01
N ILE A 144 -3.79 -5.19 -8.27
CA ILE A 144 -3.04 -4.20 -9.06
C ILE A 144 -3.88 -2.95 -9.32
N TYR A 145 -5.16 -3.10 -9.71
CA TYR A 145 -6.05 -1.96 -9.94
C TYR A 145 -6.26 -1.13 -8.67
N MET A 146 -6.50 -1.79 -7.53
CA MET A 146 -6.65 -1.13 -6.23
C MET A 146 -5.39 -0.36 -5.85
N ALA A 147 -4.22 -1.00 -5.94
CA ALA A 147 -2.93 -0.37 -5.67
C ALA A 147 -2.68 0.85 -6.57
N LYS A 148 -2.88 0.72 -7.90
CA LYS A 148 -2.79 1.81 -8.87
C LYS A 148 -3.76 2.94 -8.57
N SER A 149 -4.96 2.62 -8.09
CA SER A 149 -6.00 3.58 -7.77
C SER A 149 -5.80 4.25 -6.40
N GLY A 150 -4.74 3.86 -5.67
CA GLY A 150 -4.33 4.46 -4.41
C GLY A 150 -5.04 3.87 -3.19
N SER A 151 -5.58 2.64 -3.30
CA SER A 151 -6.04 1.92 -2.12
C SER A 151 -4.86 1.62 -1.20
N SER A 152 -5.10 1.68 0.09
CA SER A 152 -4.12 1.26 1.09
C SER A 152 -3.88 -0.25 1.05
N LEU A 153 -2.76 -0.67 1.61
CA LEU A 153 -2.42 -2.09 1.73
C LEU A 153 -3.52 -2.88 2.47
N LEU A 154 -4.08 -2.31 3.53
CA LEU A 154 -5.19 -2.90 4.27
C LEU A 154 -6.47 -3.06 3.45
N GLU A 155 -6.86 -2.04 2.70
CA GLU A 155 -8.05 -2.13 1.85
C GLU A 155 -7.90 -3.22 0.80
N ILE A 156 -6.70 -3.36 0.24
CA ILE A 156 -6.40 -4.44 -0.70
C ILE A 156 -6.50 -5.78 0.03
N GLN A 157 -5.88 -5.92 1.20
CA GLN A 157 -5.89 -7.14 2.00
C GLN A 157 -7.31 -7.54 2.42
N ASP A 158 -8.10 -6.61 2.94
CA ASP A 158 -9.48 -6.85 3.38
C ASP A 158 -10.36 -7.26 2.19
N TYR A 159 -10.20 -6.58 1.05
CA TYR A 159 -10.95 -6.92 -0.14
C TYR A 159 -10.61 -8.32 -0.65
N ILE A 160 -9.32 -8.65 -0.72
CA ILE A 160 -8.84 -9.98 -1.14
C ILE A 160 -9.33 -11.06 -0.17
N ASN A 161 -9.20 -10.84 1.13
CA ASN A 161 -9.63 -11.79 2.16
C ASN A 161 -11.14 -12.06 2.11
N LYS A 162 -11.91 -11.03 1.82
CA LYS A 162 -13.37 -11.14 1.75
C LYS A 162 -13.88 -11.80 0.48
N HIS A 163 -13.23 -11.58 -0.66
CA HIS A 163 -13.78 -11.92 -1.98
C HIS A 163 -13.05 -13.04 -2.71
N TYR A 164 -11.78 -13.32 -2.36
CA TYR A 164 -10.94 -14.27 -3.10
C TYR A 164 -10.30 -15.32 -2.19
N TYR A 165 -9.32 -14.95 -1.38
CA TYR A 165 -8.51 -15.86 -0.58
C TYR A 165 -8.46 -15.39 0.86
N LYS A 166 -8.78 -16.27 1.81
CA LYS A 166 -8.52 -16.02 3.22
C LYS A 166 -7.03 -16.26 3.50
N ILE A 167 -6.28 -15.17 3.66
CA ILE A 167 -4.84 -15.20 3.95
C ILE A 167 -4.70 -15.05 5.47
N ASP A 168 -4.50 -16.17 6.17
CA ASP A 168 -4.43 -16.26 7.63
C ASP A 168 -3.09 -16.84 8.11
N PHE A 169 -2.04 -16.66 7.34
CA PHE A 169 -0.67 -17.06 7.64
C PHE A 169 0.30 -15.89 7.45
N LYS A 170 1.50 -16.01 8.03
CA LYS A 170 2.63 -15.12 7.78
C LYS A 170 3.71 -15.82 6.98
N LEU A 171 4.54 -15.06 6.26
CA LEU A 171 5.62 -15.64 5.45
C LEU A 171 6.60 -16.43 6.31
N ASP A 172 6.91 -15.95 7.51
CA ASP A 172 7.82 -16.64 8.43
C ASP A 172 7.28 -18.00 8.88
N ASP A 173 5.96 -18.14 9.02
CA ASP A 173 5.30 -19.39 9.42
C ASP A 173 5.44 -20.48 8.34
N ILE A 174 5.37 -20.06 7.07
CA ILE A 174 5.38 -21.00 5.93
C ILE A 174 6.76 -21.14 5.27
N ARG A 175 7.71 -20.22 5.51
CA ARG A 175 8.99 -20.15 4.79
C ARG A 175 9.74 -21.46 4.72
N HIS A 176 9.79 -22.22 5.81
CA HIS A 176 10.53 -23.46 5.87
C HIS A 176 9.81 -24.66 5.23
N GLU A 177 8.48 -24.67 5.28
CA GLU A 177 7.64 -25.80 4.87
C GLU A 177 7.06 -25.65 3.46
N TYR A 178 6.89 -24.41 2.99
CA TYR A 178 6.32 -24.16 1.67
C TYR A 178 7.21 -24.74 0.56
N THR A 179 6.60 -25.46 -0.35
CA THR A 179 7.26 -26.15 -1.46
C THR A 179 6.65 -25.74 -2.79
N PHE A 180 7.15 -26.29 -3.87
CA PHE A 180 6.70 -26.00 -5.23
C PHE A 180 5.23 -26.34 -5.42
N ASP A 181 4.41 -25.33 -5.80
CA ASP A 181 2.99 -25.46 -6.10
C ASP A 181 2.64 -24.61 -7.32
N VAL A 182 2.15 -25.25 -8.38
CA VAL A 182 1.79 -24.61 -9.65
C VAL A 182 0.33 -24.16 -9.73
N SER A 183 -0.44 -24.30 -8.64
CA SER A 183 -1.85 -23.92 -8.62
C SER A 183 -2.05 -22.47 -8.21
N CYS A 184 -3.14 -21.83 -8.70
CA CYS A 184 -3.51 -20.49 -8.25
C CYS A 184 -3.73 -20.43 -6.73
N GLN A 185 -4.39 -21.42 -6.14
CA GLN A 185 -4.67 -21.46 -4.71
C GLN A 185 -3.42 -21.72 -3.86
N GLY A 186 -2.37 -22.28 -4.43
CA GLY A 186 -1.10 -22.53 -3.76
C GLY A 186 -0.04 -21.44 -4.00
N SER A 187 -0.24 -20.52 -4.95
CA SER A 187 0.74 -19.48 -5.30
C SER A 187 0.22 -18.06 -5.06
N VAL A 188 -1.05 -17.78 -5.42
CA VAL A 188 -1.59 -16.40 -5.37
C VAL A 188 -1.71 -15.86 -3.92
N PRO A 189 -2.21 -16.62 -2.92
CA PRO A 189 -2.22 -16.16 -1.53
C PRO A 189 -0.83 -15.83 -1.01
N GLN A 190 0.19 -16.64 -1.35
CA GLN A 190 1.57 -16.44 -0.96
C GLN A 190 2.17 -15.18 -1.60
N ALA A 191 1.87 -14.94 -2.87
CA ALA A 191 2.30 -13.72 -3.57
C ALA A 191 1.65 -12.46 -2.98
N LEU A 192 0.36 -12.54 -2.61
CA LEU A 192 -0.35 -11.46 -1.95
C LEU A 192 0.20 -11.18 -0.56
N GLU A 193 0.48 -12.22 0.26
CA GLU A 193 1.08 -12.02 1.58
C GLU A 193 2.50 -11.46 1.47
N ALA A 194 3.28 -11.86 0.46
CA ALA A 194 4.60 -11.29 0.19
C ALA A 194 4.52 -9.78 -0.09
N PHE A 195 3.47 -9.34 -0.77
CA PHE A 195 3.19 -7.93 -0.94
C PHE A 195 2.70 -7.27 0.37
N PHE A 196 1.78 -7.88 1.11
CA PHE A 196 1.22 -7.31 2.33
C PHE A 196 2.26 -7.13 3.45
N GLU A 197 3.26 -7.98 3.54
CA GLU A 197 4.36 -7.86 4.49
C GLU A 197 5.50 -6.96 4.02
N SER A 198 5.42 -6.39 2.81
CA SER A 198 6.51 -5.63 2.22
C SER A 198 6.50 -4.15 2.64
N THR A 199 7.68 -3.55 2.60
CA THR A 199 7.92 -2.13 2.91
C THR A 199 8.40 -1.33 1.69
N SER A 200 8.71 -2.02 0.58
CA SER A 200 9.16 -1.42 -0.68
C SER A 200 8.97 -2.38 -1.84
N PHE A 201 9.16 -1.89 -3.07
CA PHE A 201 9.13 -2.72 -4.28
C PHE A 201 10.14 -3.87 -4.22
N GLU A 202 11.39 -3.59 -3.87
CA GLU A 202 12.43 -4.61 -3.75
C GLU A 202 12.13 -5.59 -2.62
N ASP A 203 11.67 -5.10 -1.48
CA ASP A 203 11.32 -5.92 -0.33
C ASP A 203 10.18 -6.89 -0.64
N ALA A 204 9.18 -6.48 -1.41
CA ALA A 204 8.09 -7.34 -1.87
C ALA A 204 8.61 -8.54 -2.69
N ILE A 205 9.49 -8.30 -3.64
CA ILE A 205 10.10 -9.37 -4.46
C ILE A 205 11.00 -10.28 -3.60
N ARG A 206 11.77 -9.70 -2.67
CA ARG A 206 12.58 -10.48 -1.72
C ARG A 206 11.72 -11.36 -0.82
N ASN A 207 10.59 -10.85 -0.35
CA ASN A 207 9.60 -11.62 0.40
C ASN A 207 9.10 -12.82 -0.42
N ALA A 208 8.65 -12.60 -1.64
CA ALA A 208 8.14 -13.62 -2.54
C ALA A 208 9.17 -14.74 -2.76
N ILE A 209 10.41 -14.39 -3.10
CA ILE A 209 11.47 -15.36 -3.37
C ILE A 209 11.89 -16.11 -2.11
N SER A 210 11.84 -15.44 -0.93
CA SER A 210 12.33 -16.02 0.33
C SER A 210 11.50 -17.19 0.86
N ILE A 211 10.33 -17.44 0.33
CA ILE A 211 9.51 -18.61 0.70
C ILE A 211 9.81 -19.83 -0.19
N GLY A 212 10.55 -19.64 -1.29
CA GLY A 212 10.79 -20.69 -2.29
C GLY A 212 9.54 -21.01 -3.09
N GLY A 213 9.39 -22.26 -3.49
CA GLY A 213 8.30 -22.71 -4.37
C GLY A 213 8.52 -22.31 -5.82
N ASP A 214 7.47 -21.97 -6.53
CA ASP A 214 7.45 -21.42 -7.88
C ASP A 214 7.84 -19.93 -7.83
N SER A 215 9.14 -19.70 -7.63
CA SER A 215 9.67 -18.40 -7.16
C SER A 215 9.53 -17.27 -8.17
N ASP A 216 9.64 -17.53 -9.45
CA ASP A 216 9.45 -16.55 -10.52
C ASP A 216 7.97 -16.15 -10.65
N THR A 217 7.06 -17.11 -10.69
CA THR A 217 5.63 -16.83 -10.72
C THR A 217 5.14 -16.08 -9.47
N ILE A 218 5.54 -16.52 -8.26
CA ILE A 218 5.16 -15.83 -7.03
C ILE A 218 5.69 -14.40 -7.05
N ALA A 219 6.96 -14.21 -7.47
CA ALA A 219 7.58 -12.90 -7.55
C ALA A 219 7.00 -12.03 -8.68
N ALA A 220 6.57 -12.63 -9.81
CA ALA A 220 5.90 -11.90 -10.90
C ALA A 220 4.55 -11.35 -10.43
N ILE A 221 3.72 -12.15 -9.78
CA ILE A 221 2.44 -11.69 -9.21
C ILE A 221 2.67 -10.58 -8.19
N THR A 222 3.56 -10.81 -7.22
CA THR A 222 3.93 -9.83 -6.18
C THR A 222 4.48 -8.54 -6.78
N GLY A 223 5.40 -8.64 -7.72
CA GLY A 223 6.07 -7.52 -8.38
C GLY A 223 5.09 -6.64 -9.18
N GLY A 224 4.08 -7.25 -9.82
CA GLY A 224 3.02 -6.52 -10.51
C GLY A 224 2.20 -5.64 -9.57
N ILE A 225 1.86 -6.14 -8.39
CA ILE A 225 1.11 -5.40 -7.36
C ILE A 225 2.02 -4.34 -6.71
N ALA A 226 3.26 -4.71 -6.39
CA ALA A 226 4.23 -3.81 -5.76
C ALA A 226 4.61 -2.62 -6.66
N GLU A 227 4.71 -2.82 -7.99
CA GLU A 227 4.88 -1.71 -8.95
C GLU A 227 3.75 -0.71 -8.85
N ALA A 228 2.51 -1.20 -8.81
CA ALA A 228 1.33 -0.35 -8.76
C ALA A 228 1.24 0.44 -7.45
N TYR A 229 1.76 -0.12 -6.37
CA TYR A 229 1.69 0.46 -5.03
C TYR A 229 2.89 1.37 -4.70
N TYR A 230 4.11 0.89 -4.90
CA TYR A 230 5.35 1.58 -4.53
C TYR A 230 6.01 2.33 -5.69
N GLY A 231 5.70 1.94 -6.93
CA GLY A 231 6.54 2.29 -8.08
C GLY A 231 7.82 1.46 -8.12
N ILE A 232 8.57 1.57 -9.20
CA ILE A 232 9.84 0.85 -9.40
C ILE A 232 11.01 1.82 -9.21
N PRO A 233 12.00 1.52 -8.34
CA PRO A 233 13.23 2.29 -8.23
C PRO A 233 13.96 2.41 -9.58
N ALA A 234 14.51 3.60 -9.88
CA ALA A 234 15.05 3.91 -11.21
C ALA A 234 16.26 3.05 -11.59
N ASP A 235 17.07 2.66 -10.64
CA ASP A 235 18.24 1.79 -10.80
C ASP A 235 17.82 0.35 -11.11
N ILE A 236 16.85 -0.19 -10.36
CA ILE A 236 16.26 -1.52 -10.61
C ILE A 236 15.61 -1.54 -12.00
N ARG A 237 14.80 -0.53 -12.33
CA ARG A 237 14.19 -0.39 -13.66
C ARG A 237 15.24 -0.42 -14.76
N LYS A 238 16.27 0.42 -14.63
CA LYS A 238 17.33 0.54 -15.63
C LYS A 238 18.06 -0.80 -15.85
N HIS A 239 18.36 -1.51 -14.75
CA HIS A 239 19.06 -2.79 -14.85
C HIS A 239 18.16 -3.88 -15.45
N ALA A 240 16.91 -3.98 -15.00
CA ALA A 240 15.96 -4.98 -15.50
C ALA A 240 15.70 -4.87 -17.01
N LEU A 241 15.61 -3.67 -17.55
CA LEU A 241 15.43 -3.46 -18.99
C LEU A 241 16.58 -4.02 -19.85
N THR A 242 17.77 -4.27 -19.28
CA THR A 242 18.89 -4.87 -20.02
C THR A 242 18.71 -6.37 -20.28
N PHE A 243 17.77 -7.03 -19.62
CA PHE A 243 17.45 -8.44 -19.85
C PHE A 243 16.43 -8.65 -20.96
N LEU A 244 15.79 -7.58 -21.46
CA LEU A 244 14.74 -7.65 -22.46
C LEU A 244 15.32 -7.37 -23.86
N ASP A 245 14.84 -8.12 -24.85
CA ASP A 245 15.16 -7.88 -26.23
C ASP A 245 14.30 -6.74 -26.84
N GLU A 246 14.60 -6.37 -28.08
CA GLU A 246 13.92 -5.29 -28.80
C GLU A 246 12.42 -5.50 -28.92
N THR A 247 11.96 -6.73 -29.16
CA THR A 247 10.53 -7.05 -29.29
C THR A 247 9.81 -6.85 -27.97
N GLN A 248 10.39 -7.35 -26.88
CA GLN A 248 9.87 -7.25 -25.53
C GLN A 248 9.81 -5.78 -25.06
N LEU A 249 10.90 -5.02 -25.34
CA LEU A 249 10.99 -3.58 -25.04
C LEU A 249 9.95 -2.76 -25.82
N ASN A 250 9.72 -3.07 -27.09
CA ASN A 250 8.74 -2.35 -27.91
C ASN A 250 7.33 -2.53 -27.38
N ILE A 251 6.91 -3.76 -27.02
CA ILE A 251 5.60 -4.03 -26.44
C ILE A 251 5.46 -3.33 -25.06
N LEU A 252 6.47 -3.44 -24.22
CA LEU A 252 6.49 -2.81 -22.91
C LEU A 252 6.34 -1.29 -23.02
N ASN A 253 7.15 -0.64 -23.87
CA ASN A 253 7.14 0.81 -24.05
C ASN A 253 5.79 1.31 -24.61
N GLU A 254 5.21 0.60 -25.57
CA GLU A 254 3.90 0.93 -26.13
C GLU A 254 2.81 0.83 -25.05
N PHE A 255 2.84 -0.24 -24.26
CA PHE A 255 1.88 -0.43 -23.17
C PHE A 255 2.04 0.65 -22.08
N GLU A 256 3.24 0.93 -21.64
CA GLU A 256 3.50 1.97 -20.64
C GLU A 256 3.16 3.38 -21.14
N SER A 257 3.35 3.66 -22.42
CA SER A 257 2.93 4.93 -23.02
C SER A 257 1.43 5.17 -22.93
N LYS A 258 0.61 4.10 -23.00
CA LYS A 258 -0.84 4.18 -22.98
C LYS A 258 -1.44 4.01 -21.58
N TYR A 259 -0.90 3.09 -20.79
CA TYR A 259 -1.47 2.65 -19.52
C TYR A 259 -0.51 2.77 -18.32
N GLY A 260 0.74 3.21 -18.55
CA GLY A 260 1.71 3.39 -17.50
C GLY A 260 1.27 4.46 -16.50
N MET A 261 1.76 4.35 -15.26
CA MET A 261 1.56 5.39 -14.26
C MET A 261 2.27 6.65 -14.73
N THR A 262 1.54 7.72 -14.99
CA THR A 262 2.10 9.00 -15.39
C THR A 262 2.96 9.55 -14.25
N THR A 263 4.27 9.39 -14.37
CA THR A 263 5.21 10.16 -13.56
C THR A 263 5.19 11.60 -14.07
N ASN A 264 4.23 12.40 -13.62
CA ASN A 264 4.27 13.85 -13.82
C ASN A 264 5.37 14.44 -12.94
N LYS A 265 6.63 14.23 -13.32
CA LYS A 265 7.74 15.07 -12.88
C LYS A 265 8.45 15.61 -14.11
N LYS A 266 8.11 16.85 -14.47
CA LYS A 266 9.00 17.69 -15.29
C LYS A 266 10.30 17.87 -14.51
N THR A 267 11.31 17.06 -14.80
CA THR A 267 12.69 17.28 -14.39
C THR A 267 13.21 18.47 -15.21
N LYS A 268 13.20 19.66 -14.61
CA LYS A 268 14.09 20.73 -15.07
C LYS A 268 15.52 20.35 -14.61
N THR A 269 16.34 19.93 -15.54
CA THR A 269 17.80 19.85 -15.38
C THR A 269 18.33 21.25 -15.08
N GLY A 270 18.78 21.43 -13.86
CA GLY A 270 19.54 22.61 -13.45
C GLY A 270 20.39 22.20 -12.25
N THR A 271 21.66 21.99 -12.51
CA THR A 271 22.70 21.76 -11.50
C THR A 271 22.69 22.95 -10.52
N ARG A 272 22.20 22.72 -9.33
CA ARG A 272 22.36 23.66 -8.21
C ARG A 272 22.67 22.84 -6.95
N THR A 273 23.88 22.96 -6.49
CA THR A 273 24.32 22.54 -5.16
C THR A 273 23.40 23.16 -4.12
N VAL A 274 22.56 22.33 -3.49
CA VAL A 274 21.71 22.77 -2.37
C VAL A 274 22.22 22.12 -1.10
N LYS A 275 22.57 22.99 -0.16
CA LYS A 275 22.84 22.62 1.23
C LYS A 275 21.62 21.90 1.79
N PHE A 276 21.86 20.79 2.48
CA PHE A 276 20.88 19.98 3.19
C PHE A 276 20.09 20.87 4.16
N ASN A 277 18.77 20.92 3.98
CA ASN A 277 17.82 21.52 4.91
C ASN A 277 16.80 20.43 5.28
N PRO A 278 16.67 20.07 6.58
CA PRO A 278 15.87 18.90 7.00
C PRO A 278 14.35 19.09 6.98
N GLU A 279 13.82 20.15 6.39
CA GLU A 279 12.38 20.51 6.43
C GLU A 279 11.52 19.97 5.28
N LYS A 280 11.90 18.88 4.58
CA LYS A 280 11.00 18.25 3.59
C LYS A 280 11.00 16.74 3.71
N SER A 281 10.21 16.23 4.65
CA SER A 281 9.65 14.89 4.62
C SER A 281 8.73 14.76 3.40
N THR A 282 9.00 13.80 2.52
CA THR A 282 8.25 13.60 1.27
C THR A 282 7.02 12.73 1.52
N THR A 283 5.92 13.35 1.88
CA THR A 283 4.60 12.79 1.65
C THR A 283 4.35 12.73 0.14
N SER A 284 3.74 11.67 -0.40
CA SER A 284 3.46 11.61 -1.84
C SER A 284 2.60 12.81 -2.24
N SER A 285 2.79 13.33 -3.44
CA SER A 285 2.06 14.52 -3.91
C SER A 285 0.52 14.33 -3.90
N ARG A 286 0.06 13.08 -3.85
CA ARG A 286 -1.35 12.71 -3.79
C ARG A 286 -1.86 12.64 -2.34
N GLU A 287 -1.08 12.07 -1.43
CA GLU A 287 -1.38 12.13 0.02
C GLU A 287 -1.42 13.58 0.47
N GLN A 288 -0.48 14.40 0.01
CA GLN A 288 -0.50 15.83 0.31
C GLN A 288 -1.73 16.52 -0.30
N ALA A 289 -2.14 16.21 -1.54
CA ALA A 289 -3.33 16.78 -2.14
C ALA A 289 -4.62 16.33 -1.44
N ILE A 290 -4.68 15.08 -0.96
CA ILE A 290 -5.80 14.56 -0.18
C ILE A 290 -5.80 15.18 1.22
N LEU A 291 -4.63 15.27 1.88
CA LEU A 291 -4.48 15.98 3.14
C LEU A 291 -4.90 17.45 3.03
N ASP A 292 -4.48 18.12 1.96
CA ASP A 292 -4.86 19.51 1.70
C ASP A 292 -6.37 19.63 1.43
N ALA A 293 -6.98 18.67 0.72
CA ALA A 293 -8.42 18.63 0.48
C ALA A 293 -9.22 18.40 1.78
N VAL A 294 -8.78 17.45 2.63
CA VAL A 294 -9.41 17.18 3.93
C VAL A 294 -9.27 18.38 4.87
N ASN A 295 -8.09 19.00 4.89
CA ASN A 295 -7.81 20.14 5.76
C ASN A 295 -8.52 21.44 5.33
N ASN A 296 -9.02 21.53 4.08
CA ASN A 296 -9.63 22.74 3.51
C ASN A 296 -11.03 22.51 2.91
N ALA A 297 -11.72 21.42 3.26
CA ALA A 297 -13.03 21.10 2.69
C ALA A 297 -14.15 21.97 3.26
N ASP A 298 -15.08 22.40 2.37
CA ASP A 298 -16.27 23.13 2.76
C ASP A 298 -17.31 22.25 3.47
N GLU A 299 -18.16 22.84 4.32
CA GLU A 299 -19.15 22.10 5.14
C GLU A 299 -20.14 21.28 4.29
N ALA A 300 -20.49 21.71 3.09
CA ALA A 300 -21.41 20.99 2.21
C ALA A 300 -20.85 19.65 1.69
N ASP A 301 -19.53 19.51 1.59
CA ASP A 301 -18.88 18.28 1.14
C ASP A 301 -18.72 17.26 2.26
N LYS A 302 -18.68 17.71 3.52
CA LYS A 302 -18.43 16.88 4.71
C LYS A 302 -19.57 15.90 5.03
N ASP A 303 -20.79 16.17 4.57
CA ASP A 303 -21.97 15.32 4.79
C ASP A 303 -22.13 14.20 3.76
N SER A 304 -21.36 14.18 2.68
CA SER A 304 -21.44 13.13 1.69
C SER A 304 -20.93 11.79 2.25
N VAL A 305 -21.62 10.69 1.90
CA VAL A 305 -21.20 9.32 2.32
C VAL A 305 -19.80 9.02 1.79
N GLU A 306 -19.45 9.52 0.62
CA GLU A 306 -18.14 9.32 -0.01
C GLU A 306 -17.04 10.09 0.72
N TRP A 307 -17.32 11.31 1.17
CA TRP A 307 -16.42 12.11 2.00
C TRP A 307 -16.14 11.44 3.34
N LYS A 308 -17.20 11.02 4.07
CA LYS A 308 -17.07 10.34 5.38
C LYS A 308 -16.24 9.06 5.27
N LYS A 309 -16.42 8.29 4.21
CA LYS A 309 -15.64 7.08 3.95
C LYS A 309 -14.18 7.38 3.62
N THR A 310 -13.91 8.38 2.82
CA THR A 310 -12.55 8.78 2.43
C THR A 310 -11.78 9.31 3.63
N THR A 311 -12.39 10.17 4.45
CA THR A 311 -11.76 10.74 5.64
C THR A 311 -11.49 9.69 6.72
N SER A 312 -12.43 8.75 6.95
CA SER A 312 -12.22 7.63 7.89
C SER A 312 -11.02 6.77 7.48
N ASN A 313 -10.93 6.40 6.21
CA ASN A 313 -9.82 5.59 5.71
C ASN A 313 -8.46 6.31 5.83
N MET A 314 -8.44 7.62 5.60
CA MET A 314 -7.23 8.43 5.80
C MET A 314 -6.78 8.44 7.25
N LEU A 315 -7.72 8.62 8.17
CA LEU A 315 -7.44 8.60 9.60
C LEU A 315 -6.91 7.24 10.05
N TYR A 316 -7.51 6.15 9.58
CA TYR A 316 -7.08 4.78 9.92
C TYR A 316 -5.67 4.48 9.41
N ASN A 317 -5.35 4.88 8.19
CA ASN A 317 -4.01 4.73 7.63
C ASN A 317 -2.98 5.56 8.39
N HIS A 318 -3.34 6.80 8.72
CA HIS A 318 -2.49 7.69 9.49
C HIS A 318 -2.18 7.13 10.89
N LEU A 319 -3.17 6.58 11.57
CA LEU A 319 -3.00 5.91 12.87
C LEU A 319 -2.20 4.61 12.76
N TYR A 320 -2.36 3.86 11.68
CA TYR A 320 -1.56 2.67 11.44
C TYR A 320 -0.08 3.00 11.22
N GLU A 321 0.23 4.08 10.51
CA GLU A 321 1.61 4.56 10.35
C GLU A 321 2.22 5.03 11.68
N CYS A 322 1.43 5.58 12.61
CA CYS A 322 1.89 5.83 13.98
C CYS A 322 2.38 4.54 14.65
N CYS A 323 1.63 3.45 14.48
CA CYS A 323 2.02 2.15 15.02
C CYS A 323 3.30 1.61 14.36
N ASN A 324 3.49 1.86 13.06
CA ASN A 324 4.73 1.48 12.36
C ASN A 324 5.95 2.24 12.88
N ILE A 325 5.80 3.51 13.21
CA ILE A 325 6.88 4.31 13.86
C ILE A 325 7.25 3.71 15.22
N LEU A 326 6.28 3.20 15.97
CA LEU A 326 6.48 2.58 17.29
C LEU A 326 7.01 1.14 17.21
N ARG A 327 6.93 0.49 16.06
CA ARG A 327 7.30 -0.92 15.85
C ARG A 327 8.78 -1.18 16.16
N GLY A 328 9.03 -2.32 16.77
CA GLY A 328 10.35 -2.79 17.17
C GLY A 328 10.56 -2.72 18.68
N PRO A 329 10.65 -1.52 19.30
CA PRO A 329 10.79 -1.43 20.75
C PRO A 329 9.46 -1.57 21.51
N ILE A 330 8.31 -1.33 20.87
CA ILE A 330 6.98 -1.52 21.44
C ILE A 330 6.33 -2.75 20.82
N ASN A 331 5.75 -3.61 21.64
CA ASN A 331 5.01 -4.79 21.17
C ASN A 331 3.71 -4.38 20.48
N GLN A 332 3.22 -5.18 19.55
CA GLN A 332 2.03 -4.85 18.77
C GLN A 332 0.77 -4.72 19.61
N ASP A 333 0.63 -5.51 20.66
CA ASP A 333 -0.48 -5.46 21.63
C ASP A 333 -0.47 -4.15 22.46
N GLU A 334 0.71 -3.54 22.64
CA GLU A 334 0.88 -2.27 23.35
C GLU A 334 0.64 -1.02 22.44
N PHE A 335 0.55 -1.15 21.11
CA PHE A 335 0.41 0.01 20.22
C PHE A 335 -0.79 0.90 20.54
N LYS A 336 -1.92 0.31 20.89
CA LYS A 336 -3.14 1.05 21.29
C LYS A 336 -2.89 1.98 22.48
N THR A 337 -2.05 1.55 23.42
CA THR A 337 -1.72 2.31 24.65
C THR A 337 -0.96 3.59 24.34
N TYR A 338 -0.31 3.68 23.16
CA TYR A 338 0.39 4.86 22.68
C TYR A 338 -0.40 5.63 21.61
N ALA A 339 -0.97 4.95 20.62
CA ALA A 339 -1.64 5.58 19.49
C ALA A 339 -2.93 6.31 19.88
N ILE A 340 -3.70 5.76 20.82
CA ILE A 340 -4.97 6.35 21.26
C ILE A 340 -4.78 7.65 22.02
N PRO A 341 -3.97 7.71 23.10
CA PRO A 341 -3.81 8.95 23.83
C PRO A 341 -3.14 10.07 23.02
N ILE A 342 -2.20 9.75 22.12
CA ILE A 342 -1.60 10.77 21.24
C ILE A 342 -2.62 11.32 20.23
N LEU A 343 -3.54 10.49 19.72
CA LEU A 343 -4.65 10.92 18.88
C LEU A 343 -5.60 11.86 19.62
N PHE A 344 -5.98 11.54 20.87
CA PHE A 344 -6.84 12.40 21.68
C PHE A 344 -6.15 13.73 21.99
N LEU A 345 -4.88 13.70 22.36
CA LEU A 345 -4.11 14.91 22.60
C LEU A 345 -4.05 15.82 21.37
N LYS A 346 -3.80 15.24 20.21
CA LYS A 346 -3.79 15.98 18.94
C LYS A 346 -5.17 16.54 18.62
N ARG A 347 -6.26 15.74 18.82
CA ARG A 347 -7.63 16.19 18.59
C ARG A 347 -8.02 17.38 19.47
N ILE A 348 -7.72 17.32 20.76
CA ILE A 348 -8.02 18.40 21.69
C ILE A 348 -7.32 19.68 21.26
N SER A 349 -6.03 19.60 20.90
CA SER A 349 -5.26 20.75 20.43
C SER A 349 -5.77 21.30 19.09
N ASP A 350 -6.10 20.45 18.13
CA ASP A 350 -6.64 20.91 16.84
C ASP A 350 -8.02 21.54 16.98
N THR A 351 -8.87 21.01 17.86
CA THR A 351 -10.19 21.61 18.15
C THR A 351 -10.04 22.98 18.80
N TYR A 352 -9.11 23.12 19.73
CA TYR A 352 -8.79 24.39 20.35
C TYR A 352 -8.34 25.44 19.32
N ASP A 353 -7.41 25.06 18.42
CA ASP A 353 -6.93 25.94 17.36
C ASP A 353 -8.06 26.36 16.39
N GLU A 354 -9.01 25.45 16.09
CA GLU A 354 -10.19 25.74 15.26
C GLU A 354 -11.13 26.73 15.97
N GLU A 355 -11.40 26.52 17.26
CA GLU A 355 -12.25 27.41 18.07
C GLU A 355 -11.62 28.81 18.19
N THR A 356 -10.31 28.90 18.41
CA THR A 356 -9.57 30.18 18.39
C THR A 356 -9.76 30.91 17.06
N GLN A 357 -9.60 30.18 15.93
CA GLN A 357 -9.72 30.77 14.60
C GLN A 357 -11.13 31.28 14.34
N LEU A 358 -12.15 30.54 14.74
CA LEU A 358 -13.55 30.95 14.62
C LEU A 358 -13.86 32.20 15.47
N ALA A 359 -13.34 32.24 16.70
CA ALA A 359 -13.50 33.41 17.57
C ALA A 359 -12.83 34.67 16.99
N ILE A 360 -11.63 34.54 16.41
CA ILE A 360 -10.93 35.63 15.73
C ILE A 360 -11.76 36.12 14.50
N GLU A 361 -12.36 35.20 13.73
CA GLU A 361 -13.18 35.55 12.58
C GLU A 361 -14.48 36.28 13.00
N GLU A 362 -15.07 35.90 14.14
CA GLU A 362 -16.31 36.49 14.64
C GLU A 362 -16.09 37.79 15.40
N TYR A 363 -15.07 37.87 16.27
CA TYR A 363 -14.88 38.99 17.20
C TYR A 363 -13.66 39.85 16.85
N GLY A 364 -12.78 39.43 15.95
CA GLY A 364 -11.59 40.18 15.55
C GLY A 364 -10.62 40.40 16.72
N ASP A 365 -10.17 41.65 16.89
CA ASP A 365 -9.24 42.03 17.97
C ASP A 365 -9.87 41.97 19.38
N ASP A 366 -11.21 41.93 19.47
CA ASP A 366 -11.96 41.88 20.74
C ASP A 366 -11.94 40.45 21.35
N VAL A 367 -11.40 39.43 20.65
CA VAL A 367 -11.21 38.07 21.19
C VAL A 367 -10.43 38.06 22.51
N ALA A 368 -9.53 39.01 22.68
CA ALA A 368 -8.73 39.13 23.91
C ALA A 368 -9.54 39.52 25.17
N ASP A 369 -10.80 39.96 25.02
CA ASP A 369 -11.70 40.36 26.11
C ASP A 369 -12.52 39.19 26.67
N PHE A 370 -12.47 38.01 26.04
CA PHE A 370 -13.18 36.80 26.47
C PHE A 370 -12.30 35.89 27.33
N ASP A 371 -12.92 35.23 28.31
CA ASP A 371 -12.24 34.21 29.09
C ASP A 371 -12.07 32.91 28.23
N GLU A 372 -11.01 32.16 28.52
CA GLU A 372 -10.65 30.96 27.73
C GLU A 372 -11.78 29.94 27.66
N ASP A 373 -12.55 29.75 28.72
CA ASP A 373 -13.69 28.84 28.82
C ASP A 373 -14.95 29.34 28.10
N GLU A 374 -15.01 30.60 27.69
CA GLU A 374 -16.08 31.17 26.85
C GLU A 374 -15.86 30.88 25.38
N ILE A 375 -14.58 30.73 24.94
CA ILE A 375 -14.19 30.49 23.56
C ILE A 375 -13.99 29.00 23.31
N HIS A 376 -13.35 28.28 24.24
CA HIS A 376 -12.84 26.93 24.07
C HIS A 376 -13.62 25.90 24.87
N LYS A 377 -13.90 24.77 24.23
CA LYS A 377 -14.50 23.59 24.87
C LYS A 377 -13.58 22.95 25.90
N PHE A 378 -12.27 23.07 25.71
CA PHE A 378 -11.25 22.51 26.58
C PHE A 378 -10.22 23.58 26.94
N VAL A 379 -9.84 23.61 28.18
CA VAL A 379 -8.72 24.44 28.63
C VAL A 379 -7.41 23.71 28.38
N ILE A 380 -6.48 24.35 27.68
CA ILE A 380 -5.12 23.85 27.45
C ILE A 380 -4.13 24.73 28.16
N PRO A 381 -3.51 24.29 29.27
CA PRO A 381 -2.53 25.10 29.98
C PRO A 381 -1.33 25.49 29.11
N ASP A 382 -0.76 26.66 29.39
CA ASP A 382 0.45 27.16 28.73
C ASP A 382 1.55 26.12 28.67
N GLY A 383 2.16 25.94 27.50
CA GLY A 383 3.22 24.97 27.25
C GLY A 383 2.72 23.53 27.07
N CYS A 384 1.38 23.32 26.97
CA CYS A 384 0.77 22.00 26.77
C CYS A 384 0.09 21.85 25.41
N HIS A 385 0.14 22.86 24.55
CA HIS A 385 -0.39 22.76 23.19
C HIS A 385 0.44 21.79 22.31
N TRP A 386 -0.17 21.28 21.26
CA TRP A 386 0.53 20.38 20.34
C TRP A 386 1.82 20.98 19.77
N ASN A 387 1.81 22.26 19.45
CA ASN A 387 2.98 22.97 18.96
C ASN A 387 4.11 23.10 19.99
N ASP A 388 3.80 23.14 21.29
CA ASP A 388 4.82 23.15 22.35
C ASP A 388 5.54 21.81 22.41
N ILE A 389 4.78 20.70 22.31
CA ILE A 389 5.34 19.35 22.24
C ILE A 389 6.21 19.21 20.97
N ARG A 390 5.71 19.66 19.83
CA ARG A 390 6.40 19.61 18.54
C ARG A 390 7.71 20.38 18.55
N ASN A 391 7.77 21.52 19.24
CA ASN A 391 8.95 22.36 19.37
C ASN A 391 9.93 21.88 20.46
N THR A 392 9.59 20.83 21.20
CA THR A 392 10.46 20.25 22.24
C THR A 392 11.58 19.44 21.60
N ASN A 393 12.83 19.78 21.94
CA ASN A 393 14.02 19.14 21.34
C ASN A 393 14.51 17.91 22.10
N GLU A 394 14.31 17.85 23.40
CA GLU A 394 14.77 16.78 24.30
C GLU A 394 13.67 16.40 25.29
N ASN A 395 13.66 15.14 25.74
CA ASN A 395 12.66 14.63 26.69
C ASN A 395 11.20 14.75 26.16
N ILE A 396 11.01 14.51 24.88
CA ILE A 396 9.71 14.63 24.20
C ILE A 396 8.65 13.76 24.89
N GLY A 397 9.00 12.56 25.34
CA GLY A 397 8.08 11.70 26.10
C GLY A 397 7.57 12.33 27.38
N ALA A 398 8.44 13.06 28.12
CA ALA A 398 8.03 13.78 29.30
C ALA A 398 7.12 14.98 28.97
N ALA A 399 7.37 15.69 27.86
CA ALA A 399 6.49 16.75 27.38
C ALA A 399 5.10 16.23 27.04
N ILE A 400 5.00 15.10 26.33
CA ILE A 400 3.73 14.42 25.99
C ILE A 400 2.94 14.08 27.26
N VAL A 401 3.57 13.41 28.23
CA VAL A 401 2.92 13.03 29.50
C VAL A 401 2.48 14.27 30.29
N ASN A 402 3.35 15.29 30.38
CA ASN A 402 3.00 16.53 31.06
C ASN A 402 1.79 17.22 30.45
N SER A 403 1.73 17.32 29.12
CA SER A 403 0.59 17.92 28.42
C SER A 403 -0.69 17.12 28.64
N MET A 404 -0.66 15.79 28.51
CA MET A 404 -1.81 14.92 28.76
C MET A 404 -2.36 15.10 30.18
N MET A 405 -1.50 15.03 31.19
CA MET A 405 -1.91 15.14 32.59
C MET A 405 -2.36 16.55 32.98
N SER A 406 -1.76 17.57 32.41
CA SER A 406 -2.13 18.96 32.67
C SER A 406 -3.48 19.31 32.05
N ILE A 407 -3.74 18.87 30.82
CA ILE A 407 -5.01 19.05 30.15
C ILE A 407 -6.13 18.27 30.87
N GLU A 408 -5.89 17.02 31.29
CA GLU A 408 -6.88 16.25 32.06
C GLU A 408 -7.23 16.97 33.37
N ARG A 409 -6.25 17.51 34.10
CA ARG A 409 -6.48 18.24 35.35
C ARG A 409 -7.21 19.56 35.15
N ALA A 410 -6.94 20.26 34.05
CA ALA A 410 -7.63 21.49 33.71
C ALA A 410 -9.09 21.31 33.31
N ASN A 411 -9.45 20.07 32.90
CA ASN A 411 -10.80 19.73 32.42
C ASN A 411 -11.43 18.56 33.22
N PRO A 412 -11.62 18.72 34.55
CA PRO A 412 -12.04 17.60 35.41
C PRO A 412 -13.46 17.06 35.08
N ASP A 413 -14.34 17.92 34.58
CA ASP A 413 -15.74 17.54 34.29
C ASP A 413 -15.89 16.80 32.96
N THR A 414 -14.94 16.97 32.02
CA THR A 414 -15.05 16.45 30.65
C THR A 414 -13.99 15.41 30.31
N LEU A 415 -12.79 15.50 30.84
CA LEU A 415 -11.64 14.67 30.49
C LEU A 415 -11.13 13.78 31.63
N GLN A 416 -11.80 13.74 32.79
CA GLN A 416 -11.37 12.93 33.93
C GLN A 416 -11.23 11.45 33.54
N GLY A 417 -10.04 10.91 33.77
CA GLY A 417 -9.76 9.50 33.47
C GLY A 417 -9.38 9.21 32.02
N LEU A 418 -9.39 10.23 31.12
CA LEU A 418 -9.09 10.00 29.70
C LEU A 418 -7.65 9.53 29.50
N PHE A 419 -6.68 10.30 29.96
CA PHE A 419 -5.27 9.98 29.76
C PHE A 419 -4.72 9.06 30.86
N SER A 420 -5.21 9.18 32.09
CA SER A 420 -4.82 8.32 33.20
C SER A 420 -5.27 6.85 33.01
N SER A 421 -6.21 6.57 32.13
CA SER A 421 -6.54 5.18 31.73
C SER A 421 -5.48 4.50 30.87
N PHE A 422 -4.46 5.24 30.41
CA PHE A 422 -3.34 4.75 29.62
C PHE A 422 -2.00 4.82 30.38
N ASP A 423 -2.01 4.72 31.69
CA ASP A 423 -0.84 4.79 32.57
C ASP A 423 0.23 3.71 32.28
N ASP A 424 -0.17 2.61 31.60
CA ASP A 424 0.72 1.54 31.17
C ASP A 424 1.71 2.01 30.07
N ALA A 425 1.45 3.16 29.39
CA ALA A 425 2.32 3.71 28.38
C ALA A 425 3.57 4.36 29.00
N ASN A 426 4.71 3.73 28.85
CA ASN A 426 5.96 4.27 29.36
C ASN A 426 6.64 5.20 28.33
N TRP A 427 6.08 6.39 28.14
CA TRP A 427 6.57 7.43 27.23
C TRP A 427 7.99 7.93 27.51
N THR A 428 8.45 7.76 28.77
CA THR A 428 9.74 8.30 29.24
C THR A 428 10.88 7.29 29.18
N ASP A 429 10.61 6.04 28.82
CA ASP A 429 11.64 4.99 28.66
C ASP A 429 12.43 5.21 27.37
N LYS A 430 13.54 5.93 27.47
CA LYS A 430 14.43 6.21 26.34
C LYS A 430 15.11 4.97 25.73
N THR A 431 15.07 3.83 26.41
CA THR A 431 15.57 2.56 25.84
C THR A 431 14.59 1.97 24.82
N LYS A 432 13.31 2.22 24.98
CA LYS A 432 12.25 1.85 24.07
C LYS A 432 11.88 2.97 23.10
N LEU A 433 11.69 4.19 23.62
CA LEU A 433 11.25 5.37 22.87
C LEU A 433 12.29 6.50 22.95
N SER A 434 13.22 6.50 21.99
CA SER A 434 14.17 7.62 21.86
C SER A 434 13.46 8.93 21.50
N ASP A 435 14.05 10.08 21.85
CA ASP A 435 13.51 11.39 21.44
C ASP A 435 13.40 11.53 19.91
N GLU A 436 14.28 10.89 19.14
CA GLU A 436 14.19 10.84 17.67
C GLU A 436 12.91 10.14 17.20
N ARG A 437 12.59 8.97 17.74
CA ARG A 437 11.39 8.21 17.40
C ARG A 437 10.11 8.93 17.83
N LEU A 438 10.11 9.55 19.00
CA LEU A 438 8.97 10.37 19.45
C LEU A 438 8.81 11.63 18.60
N ARG A 439 9.88 12.22 18.11
CA ARG A 439 9.82 13.32 17.15
C ARG A 439 9.18 12.86 15.84
N ASP A 440 9.59 11.71 15.31
CA ASP A 440 8.98 11.14 14.09
C ASP A 440 7.49 10.90 14.27
N LEU A 441 7.06 10.40 15.44
CA LEU A 441 5.65 10.20 15.78
C LEU A 441 4.88 11.52 15.81
N VAL A 442 5.41 12.54 16.51
CA VAL A 442 4.80 13.87 16.62
C VAL A 442 4.74 14.56 15.25
N GLU A 443 5.81 14.49 14.46
CA GLU A 443 5.83 15.04 13.10
C GLU A 443 4.89 14.30 12.17
N HIS A 444 4.76 12.98 12.31
CA HIS A 444 3.79 12.23 11.53
C HIS A 444 2.36 12.66 11.90
N MET A 445 2.01 12.67 13.17
CA MET A 445 0.69 13.13 13.64
C MET A 445 0.37 14.57 13.25
N SER A 446 1.39 15.43 13.11
CA SER A 446 1.21 16.82 12.69
C SER A 446 0.80 17.00 11.22
N LYS A 447 0.92 15.97 10.40
CA LYS A 447 0.55 16.04 8.97
C LYS A 447 -0.96 16.09 8.74
N LEU A 448 -1.75 15.59 9.69
CA LEU A 448 -3.19 15.52 9.59
C LEU A 448 -3.84 16.38 10.68
N LYS A 449 -4.75 17.27 10.29
CA LYS A 449 -5.64 17.97 11.22
C LYS A 449 -6.80 17.04 11.58
N VAL A 450 -6.98 16.81 12.88
CA VAL A 450 -8.02 15.89 13.41
C VAL A 450 -9.09 16.60 14.24
N GLY A 451 -9.23 17.91 14.07
CA GLY A 451 -10.24 18.73 14.72
C GLY A 451 -11.68 18.46 14.26
N ASN A 452 -12.64 19.23 14.80
CA ASN A 452 -14.07 19.06 14.50
C ASN A 452 -14.40 19.42 13.06
N ASN A 453 -13.67 20.36 12.47
CA ASN A 453 -13.86 20.76 11.09
C ASN A 453 -13.47 19.66 10.08
N ASN A 454 -12.61 18.74 10.45
CA ASN A 454 -12.10 17.69 9.57
C ASN A 454 -12.77 16.32 9.83
N TYR A 455 -13.05 16.00 11.10
CA TYR A 455 -13.59 14.70 11.50
C TYR A 455 -14.71 14.86 12.52
N SER A 456 -15.87 14.27 12.26
CA SER A 456 -16.97 14.21 13.23
C SER A 456 -16.62 13.33 14.44
N ALA A 457 -17.36 13.50 15.54
CA ALA A 457 -17.20 12.65 16.73
C ALA A 457 -17.42 11.17 16.42
N ASP A 458 -18.34 10.83 15.49
CA ASP A 458 -18.61 9.44 15.08
C ASP A 458 -17.42 8.82 14.37
N VAL A 459 -16.77 9.56 13.45
CA VAL A 459 -15.56 9.09 12.74
C VAL A 459 -14.41 8.88 13.72
N MET A 460 -14.29 9.71 14.74
CA MET A 460 -13.28 9.53 15.80
C MET A 460 -13.58 8.31 16.68
N GLY A 461 -14.86 8.06 16.97
CA GLY A 461 -15.31 6.85 17.68
C GLY A 461 -15.00 5.59 16.87
N ASP A 462 -15.28 5.59 15.58
CA ASP A 462 -14.96 4.50 14.67
C ASP A 462 -13.44 4.26 14.56
N ALA A 463 -12.63 5.33 14.58
CA ALA A 463 -11.16 5.22 14.58
C ALA A 463 -10.64 4.58 15.88
N TYR A 464 -11.23 4.94 17.01
CA TYR A 464 -10.94 4.31 18.30
C TYR A 464 -11.29 2.81 18.28
N GLU A 465 -12.51 2.45 17.83
CA GLU A 465 -12.92 1.05 17.70
C GLU A 465 -12.04 0.29 16.72
N TYR A 466 -11.63 0.92 15.63
CA TYR A 466 -10.70 0.33 14.66
C TYR A 466 -9.38 -0.05 15.33
N LEU A 467 -8.77 0.86 16.11
CA LEU A 467 -7.53 0.56 16.84
C LEU A 467 -7.73 -0.57 17.87
N LEU A 468 -8.85 -0.55 18.61
CA LEU A 468 -9.15 -1.61 19.56
C LEU A 468 -9.30 -2.97 18.89
N LYS A 469 -10.08 -3.05 17.80
CA LYS A 469 -10.27 -4.30 17.04
C LYS A 469 -8.97 -4.77 16.40
N LYS A 470 -8.22 -3.87 15.77
CA LYS A 470 -6.98 -4.20 15.05
C LYS A 470 -5.92 -4.81 15.97
N PHE A 471 -5.88 -4.39 17.23
CA PHE A 471 -4.88 -4.86 18.20
C PHE A 471 -5.43 -5.82 19.27
N ALA A 472 -6.75 -6.06 19.32
CA ALA A 472 -7.34 -7.09 20.19
C ALA A 472 -7.12 -8.52 19.65
N ASP A 473 -7.01 -8.67 18.33
CA ASP A 473 -6.79 -9.97 17.68
C ASP A 473 -5.31 -10.40 17.69
N LEU A 474 -4.42 -9.58 18.27
CA LEU A 474 -2.96 -9.81 18.33
C LEU A 474 -2.47 -10.21 19.73
N SER A 475 -3.39 -10.34 20.70
CA SER A 475 -3.12 -10.72 22.10
C SER A 475 -3.37 -12.20 22.38
#